data_32c10c23961e8a971148c57c4b96858a
#
_entry.id   32c10c23961e8a971148c57c4b96858a
#
_cell.length_a   1.000
_cell.length_b   1.000
_cell.length_c   1.000
_cell.angle_alpha   90.00
_cell.angle_beta   90.00
_cell.angle_gamma   90.00
#
_symmetry.space_group_name_H-M   'P 1'
#
loop_
_entity.id
_entity.type
_entity.pdbx_description
1 polymer ?
#
loop_
_entity_poly.entity_id
_entity_poly.type
_entity_poly.pdbx_seq_one_letter_code
_entity_poly.pdbx_strand_id
1 'polypeptide(L)'
;MKKRILATILTLSMVFSLAACGSKEETKEPAAAQTEDAAVAQEEAKPAEGDAKPLKIGVSLPNQTNVFFLQIVEGIESAINGEEDDVIIADSNGDQNKQLNDVTDMINQGCNVIALSPINSEGVRATLEYCKEAGVPVIAFNVGVADNLKSLVETTIVSDNEVAGHMCAQALAEAIGGKGKVVEVTFSTTTTCYQRQKGFEDEIAANYPDIEIVQSKDVEKATSDYSQPIMVDFINANPDITGVFCINDPTARGAIAAIKEAGLTDKIKVVSVDGSDEGKGFIRSGEMVASAAQQPELIGQ
;
A
#
# COMPACT_ATOMS: atom_id res chain seq x y z
N MET A 1 -37.06 -39.69 12.47
CA MET A 1 -36.40 -40.85 13.11
C MET A 1 -34.97 -40.42 13.41
N LYS A 2 -34.76 -39.93 14.63
CA LYS A 2 -34.08 -40.48 15.83
C LYS A 2 -32.82 -41.28 15.51
N LYS A 3 -31.61 -40.74 15.84
CA LYS A 3 -30.83 -41.27 16.96
C LYS A 3 -29.68 -40.32 17.33
N ARG A 4 -29.74 -39.86 18.58
CA ARG A 4 -28.65 -39.28 19.37
C ARG A 4 -27.72 -40.42 19.85
N ILE A 5 -26.40 -40.18 19.92
CA ILE A 5 -25.55 -40.90 20.85
C ILE A 5 -24.64 -39.87 21.52
N LEU A 6 -24.69 -39.91 22.83
CA LEU A 6 -23.97 -39.19 23.87
C LEU A 6 -22.99 -40.14 24.53
N ALA A 7 -21.76 -39.76 24.83
CA ALA A 7 -20.90 -40.33 25.89
C ALA A 7 -19.62 -39.47 26.01
N THR A 8 -19.42 -38.63 26.99
CA THR A 8 -19.12 -38.82 28.42
C THR A 8 -17.62 -39.05 28.71
N ILE A 9 -16.93 -38.01 29.18
CA ILE A 9 -16.00 -37.83 30.32
C ILE A 9 -14.96 -38.92 30.58
N LEU A 10 -13.65 -38.52 30.70
CA LEU A 10 -12.85 -38.88 31.86
C LEU A 10 -11.68 -37.90 32.10
N THR A 11 -11.73 -37.20 33.22
CA THR A 11 -10.67 -36.45 33.91
C THR A 11 -9.67 -37.43 34.54
N LEU A 12 -8.36 -37.12 34.50
CA LEU A 12 -7.46 -37.60 35.54
C LEU A 12 -6.33 -36.59 35.81
N SER A 13 -6.43 -35.97 36.98
CA SER A 13 -5.40 -35.20 37.64
C SER A 13 -4.35 -36.13 38.25
N MET A 14 -3.05 -35.83 38.17
CA MET A 14 -2.07 -36.30 39.18
C MET A 14 -0.99 -35.25 39.38
N VAL A 15 -1.01 -34.69 40.57
CA VAL A 15 0.04 -33.89 41.22
C VAL A 15 1.03 -34.88 41.83
N PHE A 16 2.35 -34.65 41.66
CA PHE A 16 3.33 -35.04 42.68
C PHE A 16 4.52 -34.06 42.65
N SER A 17 4.81 -33.56 43.84
CA SER A 17 5.85 -32.66 44.23
C SER A 17 7.10 -33.38 44.79
N LEU A 18 8.17 -32.58 44.94
CA LEU A 18 9.32 -32.63 45.87
C LEU A 18 10.66 -33.17 45.35
N ALA A 19 11.56 -32.26 45.12
CA ALA A 19 12.72 -31.87 45.94
C ALA A 19 13.94 -32.80 45.97
N ALA A 20 15.09 -32.33 45.57
CA ALA A 20 16.25 -32.02 46.41
C ALA A 20 17.58 -31.95 45.61
N CYS A 21 18.29 -30.86 45.84
CA CYS A 21 19.74 -30.61 45.91
C CYS A 21 20.76 -31.60 45.27
N GLY A 22 21.71 -31.02 44.49
CA GLY A 22 23.05 -31.59 44.28
C GLY A 22 23.85 -30.81 43.22
N SER A 23 24.86 -30.13 43.64
CA SER A 23 25.77 -29.21 42.99
C SER A 23 26.75 -29.77 41.97
N LYS A 24 27.20 -28.86 41.01
CA LYS A 24 28.47 -28.84 40.25
C LYS A 24 28.52 -29.67 38.95
N GLU A 25 28.92 -29.18 37.84
CA GLU A 25 30.03 -28.40 37.34
C GLU A 25 29.84 -28.04 35.86
N GLU A 26 30.48 -26.99 35.39
CA GLU A 26 30.43 -26.34 34.08
C GLU A 26 30.77 -27.26 32.88
N THR A 27 30.03 -27.09 31.79
CA THR A 27 30.61 -27.08 30.43
C THR A 27 29.73 -26.23 29.51
N LYS A 28 30.35 -25.25 28.86
CA LYS A 28 29.73 -24.35 27.89
C LYS A 28 29.53 -25.03 26.56
N GLU A 29 28.33 -24.94 26.00
CA GLU A 29 28.07 -25.03 24.56
C GLU A 29 26.94 -24.09 24.17
N PRO A 30 26.92 -23.52 22.94
CA PRO A 30 26.25 -22.26 22.67
C PRO A 30 24.76 -22.43 22.41
N ALA A 31 23.99 -21.43 22.91
CA ALA A 31 22.56 -21.34 22.81
C ALA A 31 22.09 -21.10 21.36
N ALA A 32 21.24 -21.98 20.88
CA ALA A 32 20.39 -21.72 19.73
C ALA A 32 19.34 -20.66 20.10
N ALA A 33 19.27 -19.59 19.32
CA ALA A 33 18.27 -18.57 19.45
C ALA A 33 16.89 -19.15 19.11
N GLN A 34 16.01 -19.20 20.10
CA GLN A 34 14.58 -19.38 19.87
C GLN A 34 14.00 -18.04 19.47
N THR A 35 13.50 -17.97 18.24
CA THR A 35 12.62 -16.89 17.79
C THR A 35 11.29 -17.03 18.53
N GLU A 36 11.04 -16.13 19.47
CA GLU A 36 9.70 -15.95 20.04
C GLU A 36 8.80 -15.30 18.98
N ASP A 37 7.82 -16.07 18.55
CA ASP A 37 6.70 -15.64 17.72
C ASP A 37 5.86 -14.67 18.54
N ALA A 38 6.04 -13.38 18.35
CA ALA A 38 5.21 -12.34 18.94
C ALA A 38 3.87 -12.30 18.18
N ALA A 39 2.92 -13.14 18.59
CA ALA A 39 1.53 -12.97 18.21
C ALA A 39 1.03 -11.64 18.79
N VAL A 40 0.96 -10.60 17.96
CA VAL A 40 0.27 -9.36 18.27
C VAL A 40 -1.22 -9.70 18.34
N ALA A 41 -1.76 -9.80 19.54
CA ALA A 41 -3.20 -9.87 19.77
C ALA A 41 -3.78 -8.53 19.32
N GLN A 42 -4.50 -8.52 18.21
CA GLN A 42 -5.42 -7.44 17.87
C GLN A 42 -6.53 -7.43 18.91
N GLU A 43 -6.48 -6.48 19.81
CA GLU A 43 -7.59 -6.14 20.69
C GLU A 43 -8.62 -5.42 19.81
N GLU A 44 -9.69 -6.13 19.44
CA GLU A 44 -10.85 -5.52 18.79
C GLU A 44 -11.41 -4.45 19.72
N ALA A 45 -11.18 -3.19 19.35
CA ALA A 45 -11.78 -2.05 20.02
C ALA A 45 -13.31 -2.13 19.81
N LYS A 46 -14.01 -2.51 20.88
CA LYS A 46 -15.47 -2.49 20.92
C LYS A 46 -15.93 -1.04 20.72
N PRO A 47 -16.83 -0.74 19.77
CA PRO A 47 -17.35 0.61 19.60
C PRO A 47 -17.97 1.10 20.91
N ALA A 48 -17.64 2.32 21.32
CA ALA A 48 -18.29 2.97 22.45
C ALA A 48 -19.76 3.23 22.05
N GLU A 49 -20.71 2.56 22.72
CA GLU A 49 -22.13 2.90 22.65
C GLU A 49 -22.34 4.29 23.31
N GLY A 50 -22.31 5.32 22.51
CA GLY A 50 -22.76 6.67 22.84
C GLY A 50 -23.63 7.16 21.69
N ASP A 51 -24.55 8.10 21.91
CA ASP A 51 -25.40 8.74 20.91
C ASP A 51 -24.55 9.40 19.80
N ALA A 52 -23.88 8.58 18.97
CA ALA A 52 -23.09 9.03 17.84
C ALA A 52 -24.06 9.64 16.82
N LYS A 53 -23.79 10.88 16.42
CA LYS A 53 -24.52 11.48 15.31
C LYS A 53 -24.26 10.66 14.05
N PRO A 54 -25.27 10.52 13.17
CA PRO A 54 -25.07 9.88 11.88
C PRO A 54 -23.85 10.48 11.17
N LEU A 55 -23.01 9.60 10.59
CA LEU A 55 -21.86 10.03 9.81
C LEU A 55 -22.32 10.45 8.41
N LYS A 56 -21.87 11.61 7.99
CA LYS A 56 -21.94 12.01 6.59
C LYS A 56 -20.51 12.21 6.09
N ILE A 57 -20.01 11.21 5.39
CA ILE A 57 -18.61 11.09 5.01
C ILE A 57 -18.42 11.65 3.60
N GLY A 58 -17.55 12.65 3.46
CA GLY A 58 -17.08 13.09 2.15
C GLY A 58 -15.82 12.31 1.77
N VAL A 59 -15.84 11.56 0.67
CA VAL A 59 -14.70 10.79 0.15
C VAL A 59 -14.11 11.50 -1.05
N SER A 60 -12.91 12.07 -0.91
CA SER A 60 -12.19 12.75 -1.98
C SER A 60 -11.11 11.85 -2.56
N LEU A 61 -11.27 11.48 -3.84
CA LEU A 61 -10.39 10.59 -4.59
C LEU A 61 -9.53 11.35 -5.60
N PRO A 62 -8.27 10.95 -5.81
CA PRO A 62 -7.45 11.49 -6.91
C PRO A 62 -8.04 11.21 -8.29
N ASN A 63 -8.62 10.03 -8.49
CA ASN A 63 -9.37 9.64 -9.69
C ASN A 63 -10.21 8.39 -9.43
N GLN A 64 -11.28 8.20 -10.20
CA GLN A 64 -12.14 7.01 -10.18
C GLN A 64 -11.85 6.03 -11.33
N THR A 65 -10.87 6.30 -12.16
CA THR A 65 -10.49 5.40 -13.27
C THR A 65 -9.59 4.26 -12.79
N ASN A 66 -8.94 4.41 -11.64
CA ASN A 66 -8.17 3.36 -11.00
C ASN A 66 -9.08 2.53 -10.06
N VAL A 67 -9.26 1.26 -10.38
CA VAL A 67 -10.07 0.29 -9.62
C VAL A 67 -9.64 0.21 -8.15
N PHE A 68 -8.38 0.45 -7.85
CA PHE A 68 -7.85 0.50 -6.49
C PHE A 68 -8.65 1.46 -5.58
N PHE A 69 -8.96 2.66 -6.06
CA PHE A 69 -9.76 3.62 -5.29
C PHE A 69 -11.22 3.20 -5.14
N LEU A 70 -11.78 2.51 -6.13
CA LEU A 70 -13.15 1.98 -6.03
C LEU A 70 -13.24 0.90 -4.95
N GLN A 71 -12.24 0.04 -4.82
CA GLN A 71 -12.17 -0.96 -3.77
C GLN A 71 -12.02 -0.34 -2.37
N ILE A 72 -11.32 0.80 -2.24
CA ILE A 72 -11.30 1.55 -0.97
C ILE A 72 -12.70 2.08 -0.62
N VAL A 73 -13.42 2.62 -1.60
CA VAL A 73 -14.81 3.08 -1.41
C VAL A 73 -15.71 1.92 -0.97
N GLU A 74 -15.61 0.76 -1.61
CA GLU A 74 -16.34 -0.45 -1.20
C GLU A 74 -16.01 -0.84 0.25
N GLY A 75 -14.74 -0.69 0.67
CA GLY A 75 -14.33 -0.87 2.06
C GLY A 75 -15.03 0.10 3.01
N ILE A 76 -15.04 1.40 2.69
CA ILE A 76 -15.74 2.43 3.48
C ILE A 76 -17.23 2.13 3.57
N GLU A 77 -17.89 1.86 2.45
CA GLU A 77 -19.33 1.57 2.40
C GLU A 77 -19.69 0.30 3.18
N SER A 78 -18.78 -0.68 3.26
CA SER A 78 -18.98 -1.91 4.02
C SER A 78 -18.85 -1.71 5.54
N ALA A 79 -18.15 -0.67 5.98
CA ALA A 79 -17.87 -0.39 7.38
C ALA A 79 -18.90 0.52 8.06
N ILE A 80 -19.67 1.27 7.27
CA ILE A 80 -20.68 2.22 7.78
C ILE A 80 -22.05 1.58 7.96
N ASN A 81 -22.90 2.20 8.80
CA ASN A 81 -24.31 1.84 8.93
C ASN A 81 -25.14 2.55 7.85
N GLY A 82 -25.31 1.90 6.70
CA GLY A 82 -26.00 2.49 5.53
C GLY A 82 -27.46 2.89 5.74
N GLU A 83 -28.08 2.63 6.90
CA GLU A 83 -29.41 3.12 7.26
C GLU A 83 -29.36 4.50 7.93
N GLU A 84 -28.24 4.84 8.58
CA GLU A 84 -28.05 6.07 9.36
C GLU A 84 -26.99 6.99 8.76
N ASP A 85 -25.96 6.41 8.13
CA ASP A 85 -24.80 7.12 7.60
C ASP A 85 -24.93 7.37 6.10
N ASP A 86 -24.25 8.41 5.58
CA ASP A 86 -24.27 8.83 4.18
C ASP A 86 -22.85 9.02 3.65
N VAL A 87 -22.61 8.70 2.38
CA VAL A 87 -21.31 8.85 1.72
C VAL A 87 -21.45 9.69 0.46
N ILE A 88 -20.65 10.75 0.34
CA ILE A 88 -20.53 11.56 -0.86
C ILE A 88 -19.13 11.37 -1.44
N ILE A 89 -19.05 10.93 -2.69
CA ILE A 89 -17.76 10.66 -3.36
C ILE A 89 -17.52 11.72 -4.43
N ALA A 90 -16.30 12.26 -4.48
CA ALA A 90 -15.83 13.12 -5.56
C ALA A 90 -14.54 12.64 -6.18
N ASP A 91 -14.48 12.75 -7.50
CA ASP A 91 -13.32 12.50 -8.35
C ASP A 91 -12.64 13.85 -8.67
N SER A 92 -11.47 14.08 -8.11
CA SER A 92 -10.72 15.31 -8.35
C SER A 92 -9.91 15.29 -9.66
N ASN A 93 -9.90 14.15 -10.39
CA ASN A 93 -9.25 14.00 -11.70
C ASN A 93 -7.78 14.48 -11.74
N GLY A 94 -7.04 14.29 -10.65
CA GLY A 94 -5.65 14.72 -10.50
C GLY A 94 -5.46 16.23 -10.39
N ASP A 95 -6.51 17.02 -10.18
CA ASP A 95 -6.44 18.48 -10.04
C ASP A 95 -6.58 18.88 -8.55
N GLN A 96 -5.52 19.48 -8.01
CA GLN A 96 -5.44 19.89 -6.61
C GLN A 96 -6.45 20.99 -6.27
N ASN A 97 -6.76 21.90 -7.21
CA ASN A 97 -7.75 22.96 -6.99
C ASN A 97 -9.16 22.36 -7.01
N LYS A 98 -9.40 21.40 -7.90
CA LYS A 98 -10.66 20.68 -7.90
C LYS A 98 -10.84 19.90 -6.60
N GLN A 99 -9.80 19.26 -6.06
CA GLN A 99 -9.85 18.58 -4.77
C GLN A 99 -10.30 19.51 -3.64
N LEU A 100 -9.75 20.74 -3.57
CA LEU A 100 -10.17 21.75 -2.60
C LEU A 100 -11.65 22.12 -2.80
N ASN A 101 -12.10 22.36 -4.03
CA ASN A 101 -13.49 22.72 -4.33
C ASN A 101 -14.44 21.58 -3.98
N ASP A 102 -14.10 20.35 -4.35
CA ASP A 102 -14.90 19.15 -4.04
C ASP A 102 -15.09 18.99 -2.52
N VAL A 103 -14.02 19.13 -1.74
CA VAL A 103 -14.08 19.06 -0.26
C VAL A 103 -14.89 20.23 0.32
N THR A 104 -14.74 21.43 -0.23
CA THR A 104 -15.55 22.60 0.17
C THR A 104 -17.05 22.31 -0.04
N ASP A 105 -17.40 21.76 -1.20
CA ASP A 105 -18.79 21.41 -1.52
C ASP A 105 -19.33 20.29 -0.62
N MET A 106 -18.54 19.28 -0.29
CA MET A 106 -18.91 18.23 0.67
C MET A 106 -19.23 18.79 2.05
N ILE A 107 -18.39 19.70 2.56
CA ILE A 107 -18.61 20.35 3.86
C ILE A 107 -19.88 21.21 3.82
N ASN A 108 -20.11 21.96 2.74
CA ASN A 108 -21.32 22.75 2.55
C ASN A 108 -22.59 21.88 2.46
N GLN A 109 -22.48 20.64 1.98
CA GLN A 109 -23.55 19.64 1.96
C GLN A 109 -23.74 18.96 3.31
N GLY A 110 -22.93 19.30 4.32
CA GLY A 110 -23.08 18.84 5.68
C GLY A 110 -22.27 17.57 6.02
N CYS A 111 -21.24 17.23 5.22
CA CYS A 111 -20.28 16.20 5.61
C CYS A 111 -19.62 16.60 6.93
N ASN A 112 -19.59 15.65 7.87
CA ASN A 112 -19.02 15.87 9.21
C ASN A 112 -17.70 15.10 9.43
N VAL A 113 -17.27 14.35 8.41
CA VAL A 113 -15.94 13.70 8.29
C VAL A 113 -15.52 13.77 6.83
N ILE A 114 -14.23 14.02 6.58
CA ILE A 114 -13.63 13.93 5.25
C ILE A 114 -12.61 12.79 5.23
N ALA A 115 -12.85 11.79 4.41
CA ALA A 115 -11.85 10.81 4.00
C ALA A 115 -11.16 11.33 2.73
N LEU A 116 -9.85 11.55 2.78
CA LEU A 116 -9.10 12.24 1.75
C LEU A 116 -7.88 11.44 1.30
N SER A 117 -7.77 11.15 0.00
CA SER A 117 -6.51 10.70 -0.60
C SER A 117 -5.84 11.90 -1.29
N PRO A 118 -4.75 12.46 -0.74
CA PRO A 118 -4.09 13.62 -1.33
C PRO A 118 -3.59 13.36 -2.75
N ILE A 119 -3.80 14.32 -3.65
CA ILE A 119 -3.19 14.30 -5.00
C ILE A 119 -1.69 14.63 -4.90
N ASN A 120 -1.35 15.51 -3.98
CA ASN A 120 0.02 15.90 -3.66
C ASN A 120 0.13 16.09 -2.14
N SER A 121 1.13 15.46 -1.53
CA SER A 121 1.28 15.42 -0.06
C SER A 121 1.57 16.80 0.57
N GLU A 122 2.21 17.72 -0.15
CA GLU A 122 2.43 19.11 0.26
C GLU A 122 1.28 20.04 -0.19
N GLY A 123 0.83 19.86 -1.43
CA GLY A 123 -0.18 20.71 -2.07
C GLY A 123 -1.55 20.64 -1.42
N VAL A 124 -1.84 19.62 -0.65
CA VAL A 124 -3.12 19.41 0.06
C VAL A 124 -3.35 20.38 1.22
N ARG A 125 -2.35 21.20 1.59
CA ARG A 125 -2.39 22.13 2.73
C ARG A 125 -3.66 22.97 2.79
N ALA A 126 -4.02 23.65 1.69
CA ALA A 126 -5.19 24.53 1.66
C ALA A 126 -6.49 23.78 1.96
N THR A 127 -6.62 22.55 1.47
CA THR A 127 -7.78 21.68 1.74
C THR A 127 -7.86 21.32 3.22
N LEU A 128 -6.72 20.94 3.83
CA LEU A 128 -6.67 20.58 5.24
C LEU A 128 -6.93 21.77 6.17
N GLU A 129 -6.39 22.95 5.84
CA GLU A 129 -6.63 24.18 6.59
C GLU A 129 -8.11 24.58 6.52
N TYR A 130 -8.75 24.46 5.36
CA TYR A 130 -10.19 24.68 5.21
C TYR A 130 -11.03 23.72 6.07
N CYS A 131 -10.73 22.42 6.06
CA CYS A 131 -11.42 21.45 6.91
C CYS A 131 -11.27 21.79 8.40
N LYS A 132 -10.05 22.17 8.83
CA LYS A 132 -9.79 22.60 10.20
C LYS A 132 -10.57 23.83 10.60
N GLU A 133 -10.65 24.86 9.74
CA GLU A 133 -11.44 26.07 9.97
C GLU A 133 -12.95 25.78 10.07
N ALA A 134 -13.42 24.81 9.26
CA ALA A 134 -14.80 24.32 9.31
C ALA A 134 -15.09 23.41 10.51
N GLY A 135 -14.07 22.96 11.25
CA GLY A 135 -14.21 22.02 12.36
C GLY A 135 -14.56 20.59 11.93
N VAL A 136 -14.21 20.21 10.68
CA VAL A 136 -14.46 18.89 10.11
C VAL A 136 -13.17 18.07 10.14
N PRO A 137 -13.15 16.93 10.85
CA PRO A 137 -11.97 16.05 10.93
C PRO A 137 -11.66 15.41 9.58
N VAL A 138 -10.36 15.20 9.32
CA VAL A 138 -9.85 14.57 8.10
C VAL A 138 -9.14 13.28 8.44
N ILE A 139 -9.50 12.20 7.74
CA ILE A 139 -8.77 10.95 7.70
C ILE A 139 -8.06 10.88 6.35
N ALA A 140 -6.73 10.92 6.35
CA ALA A 140 -5.96 10.70 5.13
C ALA A 140 -5.85 9.19 4.86
N PHE A 141 -6.04 8.78 3.62
CA PHE A 141 -5.91 7.37 3.25
C PHE A 141 -5.10 7.19 1.97
N ASN A 142 -4.50 6.02 1.80
CA ASN A 142 -3.65 5.62 0.67
C ASN A 142 -2.43 6.52 0.43
N VAL A 143 -2.59 7.82 0.41
CA VAL A 143 -1.50 8.81 0.30
C VAL A 143 -1.41 9.60 1.60
N GLY A 144 -0.23 9.62 2.22
CA GLY A 144 0.04 10.41 3.41
C GLY A 144 0.20 11.89 3.10
N VAL A 145 -0.01 12.73 4.10
CA VAL A 145 0.32 14.15 4.04
C VAL A 145 1.79 14.38 4.41
N ALA A 146 2.35 15.51 4.00
CA ALA A 146 3.71 15.89 4.39
C ALA A 146 3.86 16.04 5.92
N ASP A 147 5.07 15.86 6.44
CA ASP A 147 5.34 15.83 7.88
C ASP A 147 4.83 17.08 8.62
N ASN A 148 4.98 18.25 8.01
CA ASN A 148 4.53 19.53 8.53
C ASN A 148 3.01 19.74 8.47
N LEU A 149 2.25 18.81 7.89
CA LEU A 149 0.79 18.80 7.79
C LEU A 149 0.12 17.73 8.66
N LYS A 150 0.89 16.83 9.28
CA LYS A 150 0.34 15.71 10.08
C LYS A 150 -0.59 16.14 11.21
N SER A 151 -0.40 17.36 11.75
CA SER A 151 -1.29 17.91 12.77
C SER A 151 -2.65 18.42 12.25
N LEU A 152 -2.88 18.35 10.95
CA LEU A 152 -4.12 18.75 10.29
C LEU A 152 -5.01 17.54 9.91
N VAL A 153 -4.56 16.35 10.20
CA VAL A 153 -5.33 15.10 10.00
C VAL A 153 -5.44 14.34 11.32
N GLU A 154 -6.56 13.66 11.54
CA GLU A 154 -6.76 12.82 12.73
C GLU A 154 -5.89 11.57 12.66
N THR A 155 -5.83 10.96 11.48
CA THR A 155 -5.00 9.77 11.21
C THR A 155 -4.68 9.64 9.73
N THR A 156 -3.72 8.74 9.44
CA THR A 156 -3.35 8.37 8.07
C THR A 156 -3.32 6.85 7.96
N ILE A 157 -4.09 6.29 7.03
CA ILE A 157 -4.19 4.85 6.78
C ILE A 157 -3.53 4.55 5.44
N VAL A 158 -2.38 3.89 5.47
CA VAL A 158 -1.56 3.59 4.27
C VAL A 158 -0.96 2.19 4.38
N SER A 159 -0.60 1.60 3.25
CA SER A 159 0.24 0.40 3.21
C SER A 159 1.67 0.72 3.68
N ASP A 160 2.43 -0.29 4.09
CA ASP A 160 3.87 -0.13 4.30
C ASP A 160 4.59 -0.04 2.94
N ASN A 161 4.79 1.19 2.50
CA ASN A 161 5.29 1.48 1.16
C ASN A 161 6.80 1.27 1.01
N GLU A 162 7.59 1.43 2.08
CA GLU A 162 9.02 1.10 2.06
C GLU A 162 9.20 -0.40 1.91
N VAL A 163 8.45 -1.21 2.68
CA VAL A 163 8.47 -2.68 2.54
C VAL A 163 8.02 -3.11 1.14
N ALA A 164 6.99 -2.47 0.56
CA ALA A 164 6.57 -2.77 -0.80
C ALA A 164 7.70 -2.52 -1.83
N GLY A 165 8.46 -1.43 -1.67
CA GLY A 165 9.66 -1.14 -2.47
C GLY A 165 10.75 -2.21 -2.30
N HIS A 166 11.08 -2.60 -1.06
CA HIS A 166 12.02 -3.67 -0.77
C HIS A 166 11.62 -5.00 -1.45
N MET A 167 10.35 -5.39 -1.33
CA MET A 167 9.85 -6.62 -1.97
C MET A 167 9.99 -6.59 -3.49
N CYS A 168 9.72 -5.44 -4.12
CA CYS A 168 9.92 -5.27 -5.56
C CYS A 168 11.39 -5.39 -5.95
N ALA A 169 12.31 -4.80 -5.18
CA ALA A 169 13.74 -4.89 -5.43
C ALA A 169 14.26 -6.34 -5.35
N GLN A 170 13.84 -7.07 -4.32
CA GLN A 170 14.20 -8.48 -4.13
C GLN A 170 13.69 -9.34 -5.30
N ALA A 171 12.42 -9.19 -5.68
CA ALA A 171 11.83 -9.93 -6.78
C ALA A 171 12.52 -9.62 -8.13
N LEU A 172 12.83 -8.34 -8.38
CA LEU A 172 13.53 -7.95 -9.59
C LEU A 172 14.96 -8.49 -9.63
N ALA A 173 15.69 -8.36 -8.52
CA ALA A 173 17.06 -8.85 -8.39
C ALA A 173 17.13 -10.36 -8.64
N GLU A 174 16.23 -11.16 -8.06
CA GLU A 174 16.14 -12.60 -8.31
C GLU A 174 15.90 -12.88 -9.81
N ALA A 175 14.96 -12.17 -10.44
CA ALA A 175 14.58 -12.38 -11.83
C ALA A 175 15.68 -12.05 -12.83
N ILE A 176 16.57 -11.09 -12.51
CA ILE A 176 17.69 -10.69 -13.38
C ILE A 176 19.03 -11.32 -12.97
N GLY A 177 19.02 -12.20 -11.97
CA GLY A 177 20.21 -12.92 -11.49
C GLY A 177 21.19 -12.07 -10.69
N GLY A 178 20.69 -11.07 -9.94
CA GLY A 178 21.43 -10.22 -9.01
C GLY A 178 22.36 -9.20 -9.64
N LYS A 179 22.28 -8.94 -10.94
CA LYS A 179 23.14 -7.99 -11.66
C LYS A 179 22.47 -7.45 -12.91
N GLY A 180 22.86 -6.24 -13.32
CA GLY A 180 22.39 -5.62 -14.55
C GLY A 180 22.01 -4.17 -14.37
N LYS A 181 21.42 -3.58 -15.39
CA LYS A 181 20.96 -2.19 -15.39
C LYS A 181 19.45 -2.14 -15.26
N VAL A 182 18.96 -1.32 -14.35
CA VAL A 182 17.53 -1.13 -14.14
C VAL A 182 17.15 0.33 -14.26
N VAL A 183 15.88 0.59 -14.57
CA VAL A 183 15.30 1.93 -14.63
C VAL A 183 14.08 2.00 -13.73
N GLU A 184 13.66 3.22 -13.39
CA GLU A 184 12.53 3.46 -12.52
C GLU A 184 11.53 4.43 -13.15
N VAL A 185 10.26 4.02 -13.19
CA VAL A 185 9.13 4.88 -13.50
C VAL A 185 8.47 5.27 -12.19
N THR A 186 8.65 6.51 -11.77
CA THR A 186 8.37 7.00 -10.43
C THR A 186 7.27 8.07 -10.40
N PHE A 187 6.85 8.48 -9.19
CA PHE A 187 5.90 9.56 -8.94
C PHE A 187 6.13 10.13 -7.53
N SER A 188 7.22 10.88 -7.36
CA SER A 188 7.73 11.31 -6.04
C SER A 188 6.92 12.43 -5.38
N THR A 189 5.90 12.98 -6.03
CA THR A 189 5.06 14.06 -5.49
C THR A 189 4.14 13.63 -4.35
N THR A 190 4.01 12.32 -4.13
CA THR A 190 3.30 11.74 -2.99
C THR A 190 4.24 11.00 -2.07
N THR A 191 4.04 11.11 -0.75
CA THR A 191 4.86 10.41 0.25
C THR A 191 4.87 8.90 0.03
N THR A 192 3.73 8.33 -0.31
CA THR A 192 3.52 6.91 -0.60
C THR A 192 4.41 6.42 -1.75
N CYS A 193 4.37 7.10 -2.88
CA CYS A 193 5.18 6.69 -4.03
C CYS A 193 6.68 6.96 -3.80
N TYR A 194 7.02 8.06 -3.13
CA TYR A 194 8.40 8.33 -2.71
C TYR A 194 8.96 7.22 -1.80
N GLN A 195 8.17 6.75 -0.84
CA GLN A 195 8.56 5.64 0.05
C GLN A 195 8.77 4.33 -0.70
N ARG A 196 7.92 4.02 -1.71
CA ARG A 196 8.12 2.84 -2.58
C ARG A 196 9.44 2.93 -3.33
N GLN A 197 9.72 4.07 -3.96
CA GLN A 197 10.99 4.32 -4.65
C GLN A 197 12.16 4.18 -3.67
N LYS A 198 12.10 4.88 -2.53
CA LYS A 198 13.16 4.82 -1.53
C LYS A 198 13.43 3.40 -1.05
N GLY A 199 12.38 2.63 -0.73
CA GLY A 199 12.51 1.23 -0.32
C GLY A 199 13.19 0.38 -1.41
N PHE A 200 12.83 0.59 -2.67
CA PHE A 200 13.46 -0.10 -3.78
C PHE A 200 14.94 0.26 -3.91
N GLU A 201 15.28 1.55 -3.91
CA GLU A 201 16.66 2.04 -4.01
C GLU A 201 17.53 1.59 -2.83
N ASP A 202 17.02 1.67 -1.59
CA ASP A 202 17.73 1.26 -0.38
C ASP A 202 18.05 -0.24 -0.40
N GLU A 203 17.10 -1.09 -0.83
CA GLU A 203 17.31 -2.54 -0.93
C GLU A 203 18.34 -2.88 -1.99
N ILE A 204 18.27 -2.25 -3.19
CA ILE A 204 19.27 -2.44 -4.24
C ILE A 204 20.66 -2.03 -3.73
N ALA A 205 20.78 -0.86 -3.13
CA ALA A 205 22.06 -0.35 -2.65
C ALA A 205 22.68 -1.21 -1.54
N ALA A 206 21.84 -1.78 -0.64
CA ALA A 206 22.31 -2.58 0.49
C ALA A 206 22.68 -4.01 0.10
N ASN A 207 21.91 -4.65 -0.79
CA ASN A 207 21.96 -6.09 -0.98
C ASN A 207 22.35 -6.55 -2.40
N TYR A 208 22.31 -5.65 -3.41
CA TYR A 208 22.55 -6.00 -4.81
C TYR A 208 23.52 -5.05 -5.50
N PRO A 209 24.81 -4.98 -5.08
CA PRO A 209 25.78 -3.99 -5.56
C PRO A 209 26.13 -4.12 -7.05
N ASP A 210 25.79 -5.24 -7.70
CA ASP A 210 25.99 -5.46 -9.14
C ASP A 210 24.76 -5.04 -9.98
N ILE A 211 23.72 -4.49 -9.34
CA ILE A 211 22.58 -3.85 -10.02
C ILE A 211 22.79 -2.34 -10.01
N GLU A 212 22.77 -1.74 -11.18
CA GLU A 212 22.89 -0.30 -11.36
C GLU A 212 21.54 0.33 -11.74
N ILE A 213 21.04 1.27 -10.95
CA ILE A 213 19.89 2.10 -11.32
C ILE A 213 20.42 3.21 -12.24
N VAL A 214 20.26 3.04 -13.56
CA VAL A 214 20.86 3.92 -14.55
C VAL A 214 20.01 5.15 -14.85
N GLN A 215 18.70 5.08 -14.59
CA GLN A 215 17.79 6.20 -14.83
C GLN A 215 16.51 6.05 -14.03
N SER A 216 16.04 7.19 -13.49
CA SER A 216 14.76 7.32 -12.82
C SER A 216 14.01 8.52 -13.37
N LYS A 217 12.69 8.43 -13.56
CA LYS A 217 11.89 9.53 -14.07
C LYS A 217 10.46 9.50 -13.52
N ASP A 218 10.07 10.64 -12.95
CA ASP A 218 8.68 10.85 -12.54
C ASP A 218 7.75 10.98 -13.74
N VAL A 219 6.60 10.32 -13.64
CA VAL A 219 5.45 10.56 -14.51
C VAL A 219 4.71 11.81 -14.05
N GLU A 220 4.03 12.50 -14.96
CA GLU A 220 3.13 13.60 -14.59
C GLU A 220 1.88 13.11 -13.89
N LYS A 221 1.36 11.95 -14.33
CA LYS A 221 0.26 11.20 -13.70
C LYS A 221 0.63 9.73 -13.65
N ALA A 222 0.31 9.07 -12.55
CA ALA A 222 0.63 7.65 -12.32
C ALA A 222 -0.28 6.70 -13.13
N THR A 223 -0.29 6.86 -14.46
CA THR A 223 -1.09 6.10 -15.42
C THR A 223 -0.25 5.62 -16.60
N SER A 224 -0.81 4.66 -17.36
CA SER A 224 -0.12 4.02 -18.51
C SER A 224 0.26 5.00 -19.63
N ASP A 225 -0.59 5.99 -19.89
CA ASP A 225 -0.39 6.95 -20.99
C ASP A 225 0.85 7.84 -20.76
N TYR A 226 1.19 8.08 -19.49
CA TYR A 226 2.37 8.84 -19.10
C TYR A 226 3.62 7.97 -18.92
N SER A 227 3.47 6.69 -18.56
CA SER A 227 4.60 5.79 -18.36
C SER A 227 5.11 5.15 -19.65
N GLN A 228 4.24 4.85 -20.62
CA GLN A 228 4.65 4.23 -21.89
C GLN A 228 5.72 5.05 -22.66
N PRO A 229 5.55 6.37 -22.90
CA PRO A 229 6.59 7.15 -23.59
C PRO A 229 7.90 7.23 -22.80
N ILE A 230 7.84 7.29 -21.45
CA ILE A 230 9.04 7.26 -20.60
C ILE A 230 9.80 5.95 -20.80
N MET A 231 9.09 4.81 -20.82
CA MET A 231 9.75 3.53 -21.03
C MET A 231 10.33 3.39 -22.43
N VAL A 232 9.71 3.97 -23.47
CA VAL A 232 10.29 4.06 -24.83
C VAL A 232 11.61 4.85 -24.79
N ASP A 233 11.62 5.98 -24.10
CA ASP A 233 12.84 6.80 -23.94
C ASP A 233 13.95 6.01 -23.21
N PHE A 234 13.60 5.27 -22.15
CA PHE A 234 14.55 4.45 -21.40
C PHE A 234 15.16 3.34 -22.25
N ILE A 235 14.35 2.62 -23.04
CA ILE A 235 14.82 1.57 -23.94
C ILE A 235 15.80 2.14 -24.98
N ASN A 236 15.49 3.31 -25.54
CA ASN A 236 16.33 3.95 -26.56
C ASN A 236 17.65 4.48 -25.96
N ALA A 237 17.61 5.04 -24.75
CA ALA A 237 18.79 5.58 -24.08
C ALA A 237 19.70 4.48 -23.50
N ASN A 238 19.13 3.36 -23.07
CA ASN A 238 19.82 2.29 -22.38
C ASN A 238 19.44 0.92 -22.96
N PRO A 239 19.97 0.53 -24.14
CA PRO A 239 19.54 -0.69 -24.84
C PRO A 239 19.93 -1.99 -24.14
N ASP A 240 20.71 -1.92 -23.07
CA ASP A 240 21.18 -3.04 -22.25
C ASP A 240 20.48 -3.14 -20.87
N ILE A 241 19.38 -2.39 -20.65
CA ILE A 241 18.59 -2.55 -19.43
C ILE A 241 17.96 -3.94 -19.34
N THR A 242 17.92 -4.45 -18.11
CA THR A 242 17.41 -5.79 -17.79
C THR A 242 16.18 -5.77 -16.92
N GLY A 243 15.86 -4.62 -16.30
CA GLY A 243 14.70 -4.50 -15.43
C GLY A 243 14.14 -3.09 -15.31
N VAL A 244 12.88 -3.01 -14.91
CA VAL A 244 12.20 -1.75 -14.59
C VAL A 244 11.36 -1.92 -13.32
N PHE A 245 11.47 -0.95 -12.42
CA PHE A 245 10.55 -0.74 -11.32
C PHE A 245 9.51 0.30 -11.71
N CYS A 246 8.23 -0.03 -11.52
CA CYS A 246 7.11 0.87 -11.73
C CYS A 246 6.38 1.08 -10.40
N ILE A 247 6.06 2.31 -10.05
CA ILE A 247 5.50 2.64 -8.72
C ILE A 247 4.11 2.07 -8.46
N ASN A 248 3.39 1.68 -9.51
CA ASN A 248 2.08 1.02 -9.43
C ASN A 248 1.76 0.22 -10.69
N ASP A 249 0.72 -0.62 -10.64
CA ASP A 249 0.30 -1.45 -11.77
C ASP A 249 -0.14 -0.64 -13.00
N PRO A 250 -0.84 0.50 -12.90
CA PRO A 250 -1.12 1.34 -14.06
C PRO A 250 0.12 1.85 -14.81
N THR A 251 1.19 2.22 -14.09
CA THR A 251 2.46 2.60 -14.74
C THR A 251 3.18 1.39 -15.33
N ALA A 252 3.10 0.22 -14.66
CA ALA A 252 3.64 -1.02 -15.20
C ALA A 252 2.96 -1.42 -16.51
N ARG A 253 1.65 -1.23 -16.64
CA ARG A 253 0.92 -1.46 -17.89
C ARG A 253 1.52 -0.69 -19.07
N GLY A 254 1.84 0.59 -18.88
CA GLY A 254 2.47 1.40 -19.92
C GLY A 254 3.90 0.95 -20.23
N ALA A 255 4.69 0.62 -19.21
CA ALA A 255 6.03 0.08 -19.39
C ALA A 255 6.01 -1.26 -20.16
N ILE A 256 5.10 -2.18 -19.79
CA ILE A 256 4.92 -3.47 -20.44
C ILE A 256 4.54 -3.27 -21.93
N ALA A 257 3.64 -2.33 -22.23
CA ALA A 257 3.27 -2.03 -23.61
C ALA A 257 4.46 -1.61 -24.45
N ALA A 258 5.30 -0.68 -23.96
CA ALA A 258 6.53 -0.23 -24.64
C ALA A 258 7.55 -1.37 -24.82
N ILE A 259 7.76 -2.19 -23.80
CA ILE A 259 8.66 -3.35 -23.84
C ILE A 259 8.20 -4.37 -24.88
N LYS A 260 6.89 -4.62 -24.96
CA LYS A 260 6.27 -5.55 -25.91
C LYS A 260 6.38 -5.03 -27.36
N GLU A 261 6.10 -3.75 -27.58
CA GLU A 261 6.27 -3.10 -28.88
C GLU A 261 7.71 -3.16 -29.38
N ALA A 262 8.68 -3.04 -28.45
CA ALA A 262 10.10 -3.19 -28.76
C ALA A 262 10.57 -4.65 -28.94
N GLY A 263 9.72 -5.65 -28.66
CA GLY A 263 10.10 -7.07 -28.73
C GLY A 263 11.10 -7.50 -27.63
N LEU A 264 11.04 -6.87 -26.45
CA LEU A 264 11.99 -7.05 -25.35
C LEU A 264 11.40 -7.75 -24.11
N THR A 265 10.22 -8.34 -24.20
CA THR A 265 9.50 -8.99 -23.07
C THR A 265 10.34 -10.04 -22.36
N ASP A 266 11.16 -10.82 -23.07
CA ASP A 266 12.01 -11.82 -22.45
C ASP A 266 13.27 -11.22 -21.78
N LYS A 267 13.65 -9.99 -22.15
CA LYS A 267 14.90 -9.34 -21.73
C LYS A 267 14.73 -8.39 -20.55
N ILE A 268 13.64 -7.62 -20.53
CA ILE A 268 13.37 -6.61 -19.50
C ILE A 268 12.34 -7.14 -18.55
N LYS A 269 12.72 -7.31 -17.28
CA LYS A 269 11.83 -7.77 -16.21
C LYS A 269 11.14 -6.58 -15.56
N VAL A 270 9.83 -6.72 -15.30
CA VAL A 270 8.99 -5.67 -14.73
C VAL A 270 8.55 -6.05 -13.32
N VAL A 271 8.64 -5.12 -12.38
CA VAL A 271 8.03 -5.23 -11.06
C VAL A 271 7.23 -3.97 -10.75
N SER A 272 6.18 -4.11 -9.94
CA SER A 272 5.33 -2.99 -9.56
C SER A 272 4.71 -3.15 -8.17
N VAL A 273 3.83 -2.22 -7.80
CA VAL A 273 3.03 -2.26 -6.58
C VAL A 273 1.56 -2.15 -6.97
N ASP A 274 0.68 -2.71 -6.21
CA ASP A 274 -0.78 -2.74 -6.05
C ASP A 274 -1.30 -4.16 -5.89
N GLY A 275 -0.82 -5.12 -6.67
CA GLY A 275 -1.36 -6.49 -6.72
C GLY A 275 -2.77 -6.54 -7.30
N SER A 276 -3.08 -5.64 -8.22
CA SER A 276 -4.38 -5.57 -8.90
C SER A 276 -4.67 -6.82 -9.73
N ASP A 277 -5.92 -7.01 -10.12
CA ASP A 277 -6.27 -8.13 -10.99
C ASP A 277 -5.61 -8.04 -12.37
N GLU A 278 -5.39 -6.81 -12.87
CA GLU A 278 -4.61 -6.57 -14.08
C GLU A 278 -3.14 -6.95 -13.86
N GLY A 279 -2.51 -6.49 -12.75
CA GLY A 279 -1.15 -6.86 -12.37
C GLY A 279 -0.98 -8.38 -12.23
N LYS A 280 -1.90 -9.04 -11.54
CA LYS A 280 -1.95 -10.53 -11.49
C LYS A 280 -2.08 -11.15 -12.87
N GLY A 281 -2.79 -10.49 -13.79
CA GLY A 281 -2.89 -10.89 -15.20
C GLY A 281 -1.52 -10.89 -15.90
N PHE A 282 -0.76 -9.80 -15.76
CA PHE A 282 0.59 -9.67 -16.32
C PHE A 282 1.58 -10.67 -15.71
N ILE A 283 1.45 -10.98 -14.43
CA ILE A 283 2.28 -12.03 -13.79
C ILE A 283 1.94 -13.40 -14.38
N ARG A 284 0.67 -13.73 -14.51
CA ARG A 284 0.25 -15.02 -15.11
C ARG A 284 0.67 -15.17 -16.56
N SER A 285 0.72 -14.08 -17.34
CA SER A 285 1.18 -14.10 -18.73
C SER A 285 2.71 -14.06 -18.87
N GLY A 286 3.45 -13.84 -17.78
CA GLY A 286 4.90 -13.72 -17.78
C GLY A 286 5.43 -12.35 -18.24
N GLU A 287 4.56 -11.37 -18.40
CA GLU A 287 4.90 -9.99 -18.82
C GLU A 287 5.41 -9.15 -17.61
N MET A 288 5.10 -9.58 -16.38
CA MET A 288 5.58 -8.99 -15.13
C MET A 288 6.04 -10.07 -14.16
N VAL A 289 7.07 -9.79 -13.36
CA VAL A 289 7.63 -10.70 -12.37
C VAL A 289 6.81 -10.72 -11.09
N ALA A 290 6.54 -9.54 -10.55
CA ALA A 290 5.85 -9.37 -9.29
C ALA A 290 5.15 -8.01 -9.19
N SER A 291 4.08 -7.96 -8.40
CA SER A 291 3.46 -6.73 -7.92
C SER A 291 3.26 -6.87 -6.41
N ALA A 292 3.86 -5.98 -5.61
CA ALA A 292 3.67 -5.96 -4.17
C ALA A 292 2.22 -5.58 -3.86
N ALA A 293 1.47 -6.52 -3.27
CA ALA A 293 0.02 -6.36 -3.12
C ALA A 293 -0.32 -5.40 -1.97
N GLN A 294 -1.25 -4.50 -2.24
CA GLN A 294 -1.94 -3.69 -1.24
C GLN A 294 -3.30 -4.32 -0.88
N GLN A 295 -3.92 -3.83 0.18
CA GLN A 295 -5.25 -4.28 0.63
C GLN A 295 -6.23 -3.09 0.62
N PRO A 296 -6.72 -2.67 -0.55
CA PRO A 296 -7.54 -1.45 -0.68
C PRO A 296 -8.83 -1.49 0.13
N GLU A 297 -9.54 -2.62 0.16
CA GLU A 297 -10.75 -2.76 0.96
C GLU A 297 -10.47 -2.57 2.47
N LEU A 298 -9.36 -3.13 2.98
CA LEU A 298 -8.96 -2.96 4.38
C LEU A 298 -8.54 -1.52 4.69
N ILE A 299 -7.98 -0.80 3.71
CA ILE A 299 -7.69 0.64 3.87
C ILE A 299 -8.98 1.44 4.05
N GLY A 300 -10.08 1.01 3.42
CA GLY A 300 -11.39 1.65 3.52
C GLY A 300 -12.15 1.33 4.80
N GLN A 301 -11.95 0.16 5.39
CA GLN A 301 -12.57 -0.28 6.65
C GLN A 301 -11.96 0.40 7.87
#